data_3d52d7feb2dc2b0930086f14b3bfbae0
#
_entry.id   3d52d7feb2dc2b0930086f14b3bfbae0
#
_cell.length_a   1.000
_cell.length_b   1.000
_cell.length_c   1.000
_cell.angle_alpha   90.00
_cell.angle_beta   90.00
_cell.angle_gamma   90.00
#
_symmetry.space_group_name_H-M   'P 1'
#
loop_
_entity.id
_entity.type
_entity.pdbx_description
1 polymer ?
#
loop_
_entity_poly.entity_id
_entity_poly.type
_entity_poly.pdbx_seq_one_letter_code
_entity_poly.pdbx_strand_id
1 'polypeptide(L)'
;ESQARRLKGTAAKRLKEGTVTAVMGLRENEEAGQPTPCFARTPEDAENLVWNEACFTNLANYLMETAGKVAIAAKPCDVRSIINLLSENQLKRENFTIIGMECSGKIKDGKLAPGCDACPSSIPNLYDIAIGADGSEAWKDLEMANTAENVTEWAKTTTVDERYERFMKEIDKCILCFACRQACQGCYCVTCFIDRKATPWEQVDADTSTKMAFHLTRAMHLAGRCTDCGACEKVCPSGVNLKYLFKGLSEFIEETYGFKAGVDPEAVPV
;
A
#
# COMPACT_ATOMS: atom_id res chain seq x y z
N GLU A 1 19.21 3.09 -20.07
CA GLU A 1 19.03 1.77 -19.43
C GLU A 1 17.64 1.76 -18.78
N SER A 2 16.85 0.69 -18.97
CA SER A 2 15.51 0.67 -18.38
C SER A 2 15.57 0.44 -16.87
N GLN A 3 14.64 1.00 -16.14
CA GLN A 3 14.45 0.80 -14.70
C GLN A 3 14.46 -0.68 -14.30
N ALA A 4 13.76 -1.53 -15.08
CA ALA A 4 13.72 -2.96 -14.84
C ALA A 4 15.10 -3.62 -14.96
N ARG A 5 15.89 -3.26 -15.97
CA ARG A 5 17.25 -3.80 -16.15
C ARG A 5 18.16 -3.39 -14.98
N ARG A 6 18.08 -2.14 -14.53
CA ARG A 6 18.85 -1.64 -13.39
C ARG A 6 18.44 -2.36 -12.09
N LEU A 7 17.14 -2.60 -11.88
CA LEU A 7 16.64 -3.36 -10.74
C LEU A 7 17.24 -4.78 -10.72
N LYS A 8 17.17 -5.51 -11.84
CA LYS A 8 17.74 -6.86 -11.97
C LYS A 8 19.23 -6.88 -11.64
N GLY A 9 20.01 -5.98 -12.23
CA GLY A 9 21.46 -5.88 -11.98
C GLY A 9 21.77 -5.55 -10.51
N THR A 10 21.01 -4.64 -9.89
CA THR A 10 21.18 -4.29 -8.47
C THR A 10 20.84 -5.48 -7.57
N ALA A 11 19.73 -6.16 -7.84
CA ALA A 11 19.31 -7.35 -7.10
C ALA A 11 20.34 -8.48 -7.19
N ALA A 12 20.78 -8.84 -8.40
CA ALA A 12 21.78 -9.87 -8.63
C ALA A 12 23.10 -9.55 -7.92
N LYS A 13 23.55 -8.29 -7.98
CA LYS A 13 24.77 -7.84 -7.28
C LYS A 13 24.65 -8.04 -5.77
N ARG A 14 23.55 -7.60 -5.13
CA ARG A 14 23.35 -7.71 -3.68
C ARG A 14 23.27 -9.15 -3.20
N LEU A 15 22.64 -10.02 -3.97
CA LEU A 15 22.58 -11.46 -3.70
C LEU A 15 23.96 -12.12 -3.83
N LYS A 16 24.72 -11.78 -4.89
CA LYS A 16 26.08 -12.30 -5.10
C LYS A 16 27.07 -11.87 -4.00
N GLU A 17 26.94 -10.64 -3.53
CA GLU A 17 27.77 -10.09 -2.44
C GLU A 17 27.35 -10.64 -1.06
N GLY A 18 26.23 -11.36 -0.95
CA GLY A 18 25.70 -11.88 0.32
C GLY A 18 25.25 -10.78 1.30
N THR A 19 25.04 -9.55 0.83
CA THR A 19 24.59 -8.41 1.66
C THR A 19 23.13 -8.55 2.05
N VAL A 20 22.36 -9.32 1.28
CA VAL A 20 20.96 -9.68 1.54
C VAL A 20 20.73 -11.16 1.25
N THR A 21 19.78 -11.77 1.94
CA THR A 21 19.39 -13.18 1.75
C THR A 21 18.32 -13.36 0.68
N ALA A 22 17.60 -12.30 0.36
CA ALA A 22 16.60 -12.26 -0.70
C ALA A 22 16.36 -10.83 -1.19
N VAL A 23 15.86 -10.70 -2.41
CA VAL A 23 15.33 -9.45 -2.93
C VAL A 23 13.84 -9.62 -3.21
N MET A 24 13.01 -8.84 -2.54
CA MET A 24 11.58 -8.79 -2.76
C MET A 24 11.24 -7.83 -3.89
N GLY A 25 10.46 -8.31 -4.83
CA GLY A 25 9.96 -7.55 -5.96
C GLY A 25 8.70 -8.18 -6.55
N LEU A 26 8.47 -7.93 -7.81
CA LEU A 26 7.36 -8.49 -8.57
C LEU A 26 7.90 -9.33 -9.73
N ARG A 27 7.20 -10.39 -10.10
CA ARG A 27 7.46 -11.21 -11.28
C ARG A 27 6.18 -11.36 -12.11
N GLU A 28 6.35 -11.61 -13.41
CA GLU A 28 5.21 -11.95 -14.25
C GLU A 28 4.50 -13.19 -13.74
N ASN A 29 3.18 -13.17 -13.83
CA ASN A 29 2.32 -14.29 -13.50
C ASN A 29 1.14 -14.31 -14.49
N GLU A 30 1.25 -15.16 -15.50
CA GLU A 30 0.24 -15.28 -16.57
C GLU A 30 -1.12 -15.74 -16.04
N GLU A 31 -1.13 -16.64 -15.04
CA GLU A 31 -2.37 -17.14 -14.42
C GLU A 31 -3.11 -16.04 -13.66
N ALA A 32 -2.36 -15.15 -13.01
CA ALA A 32 -2.95 -14.02 -12.29
C ALA A 32 -3.29 -12.83 -13.21
N GLY A 33 -2.80 -12.84 -14.46
CA GLY A 33 -2.97 -11.73 -15.41
C GLY A 33 -2.29 -10.42 -14.98
N GLN A 34 -1.42 -10.46 -13.96
CA GLN A 34 -0.72 -9.31 -13.41
C GLN A 34 0.56 -9.75 -12.67
N PRO A 35 1.57 -8.86 -12.54
CA PRO A 35 2.75 -9.16 -11.74
C PRO A 35 2.40 -9.45 -10.28
N THR A 36 2.99 -10.52 -9.73
CA THR A 36 2.79 -10.96 -8.34
C THR A 36 4.05 -10.83 -7.51
N PRO A 37 3.94 -10.66 -6.18
CA PRO A 37 5.07 -10.60 -5.27
C PRO A 37 5.94 -11.86 -5.35
N CYS A 38 7.26 -11.68 -5.33
CA CYS A 38 8.21 -12.77 -5.31
C CYS A 38 9.47 -12.41 -4.51
N PHE A 39 10.20 -13.45 -4.10
CA PHE A 39 11.50 -13.35 -3.46
C PHE A 39 12.56 -13.99 -4.37
N ALA A 40 13.41 -13.18 -4.98
CA ALA A 40 14.63 -13.64 -5.64
C ALA A 40 15.67 -13.99 -4.56
N ARG A 41 16.13 -15.23 -4.54
CA ARG A 41 17.10 -15.74 -3.56
C ARG A 41 18.46 -16.02 -4.16
N THR A 42 18.54 -16.09 -5.46
CA THR A 42 19.77 -16.28 -6.22
C THR A 42 19.94 -15.16 -7.24
N PRO A 43 21.15 -14.89 -7.74
CA PRO A 43 21.34 -13.93 -8.82
C PRO A 43 20.53 -14.26 -10.08
N GLU A 44 20.32 -15.56 -10.36
CA GLU A 44 19.51 -16.04 -11.48
C GLU A 44 18.04 -15.72 -11.28
N ASP A 45 17.52 -15.83 -10.05
CA ASP A 45 16.14 -15.47 -9.74
C ASP A 45 15.87 -13.98 -9.98
N ALA A 46 16.90 -13.13 -9.82
CA ALA A 46 16.78 -11.70 -10.04
C ALA A 46 16.41 -11.34 -11.49
N GLU A 47 16.71 -12.21 -12.46
CA GLU A 47 16.32 -12.03 -13.87
C GLU A 47 14.79 -12.12 -14.07
N ASN A 48 14.08 -12.75 -13.15
CA ASN A 48 12.62 -12.84 -13.19
C ASN A 48 11.92 -11.61 -12.62
N LEU A 49 12.65 -10.68 -12.00
CA LEU A 49 12.07 -9.45 -11.48
C LEU A 49 11.57 -8.56 -12.62
N VAL A 50 10.40 -7.99 -12.45
CA VAL A 50 9.82 -7.06 -13.42
C VAL A 50 9.54 -5.71 -12.77
N TRP A 51 9.57 -4.67 -13.62
CA TRP A 51 9.13 -3.35 -13.26
C TRP A 51 8.48 -2.69 -14.48
N ASN A 52 7.15 -2.65 -14.46
CA ASN A 52 6.33 -2.08 -15.52
C ASN A 52 5.13 -1.33 -14.94
N GLU A 53 4.24 -0.88 -15.79
CA GLU A 53 3.06 -0.12 -15.37
C GLU A 53 2.04 -0.95 -14.56
N ALA A 54 2.03 -2.29 -14.73
CA ALA A 54 1.14 -3.19 -13.98
C ALA A 54 1.67 -3.55 -12.58
N CYS A 55 2.84 -3.06 -12.17
CA CYS A 55 3.43 -3.31 -10.86
C CYS A 55 2.78 -2.46 -9.75
N PHE A 56 1.47 -2.57 -9.57
CA PHE A 56 0.70 -1.74 -8.64
C PHE A 56 0.57 -2.33 -7.21
N THR A 57 0.87 -3.63 -7.00
CA THR A 57 0.79 -4.28 -5.68
C THR A 57 1.70 -3.59 -4.67
N ASN A 58 1.20 -3.34 -3.46
CA ASN A 58 2.02 -2.83 -2.36
C ASN A 58 2.78 -3.99 -1.69
N LEU A 59 4.10 -3.85 -1.59
CA LEU A 59 4.99 -4.91 -1.12
C LEU A 59 5.27 -4.85 0.39
N ALA A 60 4.91 -3.77 1.08
CA ALA A 60 5.30 -3.56 2.48
C ALA A 60 4.80 -4.66 3.43
N ASN A 61 3.60 -5.22 3.18
CA ASN A 61 3.03 -6.29 4.00
C ASN A 61 3.93 -7.53 4.10
N TYR A 62 4.62 -7.84 3.02
CA TYR A 62 5.45 -9.06 2.95
C TYR A 62 6.75 -8.94 3.74
N LEU A 63 7.16 -7.72 4.15
CA LEU A 63 8.34 -7.52 4.97
C LEU A 63 8.16 -8.07 6.39
N MET A 64 6.96 -8.06 6.93
CA MET A 64 6.67 -8.53 8.29
C MET A 64 6.86 -10.05 8.44
N GLU A 65 6.79 -10.79 7.35
CA GLU A 65 6.94 -12.25 7.32
C GLU A 65 8.36 -12.70 6.95
N THR A 66 9.30 -11.74 6.74
CA THR A 66 10.66 -12.07 6.30
C THR A 66 11.61 -12.32 7.46
N ALA A 67 12.47 -13.33 7.31
CA ALA A 67 13.60 -13.56 8.19
C ALA A 67 14.92 -13.16 7.50
N GLY A 68 15.83 -12.56 8.27
CA GLY A 68 17.14 -12.14 7.76
C GLY A 68 17.11 -10.76 7.06
N LYS A 69 18.23 -10.40 6.42
CA LYS A 69 18.35 -9.16 5.67
C LYS A 69 17.75 -9.31 4.28
N VAL A 70 16.72 -8.54 3.98
CA VAL A 70 16.01 -8.55 2.69
C VAL A 70 16.14 -7.21 2.01
N ALA A 71 16.34 -7.17 0.69
CA ALA A 71 16.13 -5.95 -0.08
C ALA A 71 14.70 -5.91 -0.65
N ILE A 72 14.13 -4.73 -0.78
CA ILE A 72 12.80 -4.54 -1.36
C ILE A 72 12.85 -3.50 -2.49
N ALA A 73 12.30 -3.85 -3.67
CA ALA A 73 12.05 -2.90 -4.75
C ALA A 73 10.79 -2.10 -4.45
N ALA A 74 10.94 -0.88 -3.93
CA ALA A 74 9.86 -0.13 -3.31
C ALA A 74 9.47 1.14 -4.09
N LYS A 75 8.18 1.26 -4.42
CA LYS A 75 7.54 2.49 -4.91
C LYS A 75 7.37 3.49 -3.75
N PRO A 76 7.09 4.78 -4.02
CA PRO A 76 6.78 5.75 -2.97
C PRO A 76 5.67 5.29 -2.01
N CYS A 77 4.62 4.64 -2.52
CA CYS A 77 3.53 4.12 -1.68
C CYS A 77 3.96 2.92 -0.81
N ASP A 78 4.89 2.06 -1.29
CA ASP A 78 5.46 1.00 -0.47
C ASP A 78 6.31 1.60 0.66
N VAL A 79 7.11 2.62 0.33
CA VAL A 79 7.98 3.29 1.30
C VAL A 79 7.17 4.01 2.38
N ARG A 80 6.09 4.71 2.03
CA ARG A 80 5.18 5.28 3.04
C ARG A 80 4.61 4.21 3.96
N SER A 81 4.25 3.04 3.40
CA SER A 81 3.77 1.91 4.20
C SER A 81 4.85 1.34 5.12
N ILE A 82 6.10 1.25 4.65
CA ILE A 82 7.26 0.82 5.44
C ILE A 82 7.54 1.81 6.57
N ILE A 83 7.51 3.11 6.30
CA ILE A 83 7.70 4.15 7.31
C ILE A 83 6.65 4.02 8.42
N ASN A 84 5.38 3.82 8.06
CA ASN A 84 4.33 3.61 9.05
C ASN A 84 4.58 2.35 9.90
N LEU A 85 5.02 1.25 9.31
CA LEU A 85 5.37 0.04 10.06
C LEU A 85 6.60 0.21 10.95
N LEU A 86 7.55 1.06 10.57
CA LEU A 86 8.70 1.44 11.39
C LEU A 86 8.25 2.25 12.61
N SER A 87 7.46 3.31 12.41
CA SER A 87 6.95 4.16 13.49
C SER A 87 6.08 3.37 14.50
N GLU A 88 5.40 2.33 14.05
CA GLU A 88 4.61 1.40 14.89
C GLU A 88 5.43 0.23 15.46
N ASN A 89 6.75 0.22 15.30
CA ASN A 89 7.66 -0.84 15.76
C ASN A 89 7.33 -2.25 15.23
N GLN A 90 6.66 -2.34 14.07
CA GLN A 90 6.39 -3.62 13.42
C GLN A 90 7.57 -4.10 12.57
N LEU A 91 8.43 -3.20 12.15
CA LEU A 91 9.66 -3.49 11.42
C LEU A 91 10.88 -2.90 12.14
N LYS A 92 12.05 -3.50 11.92
CA LYS A 92 13.34 -2.97 12.34
C LYS A 92 14.12 -2.54 11.11
N ARG A 93 14.57 -1.29 11.08
CA ARG A 93 15.23 -0.67 9.91
C ARG A 93 16.48 -1.45 9.45
N GLU A 94 17.23 -2.04 10.37
CA GLU A 94 18.43 -2.79 10.10
C GLU A 94 18.20 -4.11 9.35
N ASN A 95 16.97 -4.62 9.30
CA ASN A 95 16.66 -5.92 8.69
C ASN A 95 16.40 -5.84 7.18
N PHE A 96 16.32 -4.64 6.59
CA PHE A 96 16.03 -4.55 5.16
C PHE A 96 16.74 -3.38 4.49
N THR A 97 16.92 -3.54 3.18
CA THR A 97 17.51 -2.53 2.28
C THR A 97 16.42 -2.07 1.31
N ILE A 98 16.18 -0.78 1.22
CA ILE A 98 15.19 -0.21 0.32
C ILE A 98 15.86 0.16 -1.01
N ILE A 99 15.50 -0.55 -2.07
CA ILE A 99 15.78 -0.15 -3.46
C ILE A 99 14.62 0.72 -3.88
N GLY A 100 14.78 2.03 -3.73
CA GLY A 100 13.75 3.00 -4.06
C GLY A 100 13.61 3.17 -5.56
N MET A 101 12.39 3.00 -6.04
CA MET A 101 12.04 3.06 -7.46
C MET A 101 11.22 4.32 -7.74
N GLU A 102 11.70 5.17 -8.64
CA GLU A 102 10.88 6.29 -9.13
C GLU A 102 9.62 5.76 -9.82
N CYS A 103 8.48 6.40 -9.57
CA CYS A 103 7.17 5.90 -10.01
C CYS A 103 6.25 7.05 -10.45
N SER A 104 5.87 7.07 -11.72
CA SER A 104 4.93 8.03 -12.31
C SER A 104 3.45 7.60 -12.23
N GLY A 105 3.14 6.63 -11.39
CA GLY A 105 1.82 5.98 -11.33
C GLY A 105 1.85 4.58 -11.92
N LYS A 106 0.84 3.79 -11.59
CA LYS A 106 0.66 2.42 -12.09
C LYS A 106 -0.73 2.27 -12.68
N ILE A 107 -0.86 1.33 -13.59
CA ILE A 107 -2.09 1.08 -14.34
C ILE A 107 -2.74 -0.21 -13.85
N LYS A 108 -4.04 -0.16 -13.69
CA LYS A 108 -4.91 -1.32 -13.48
C LYS A 108 -6.12 -1.19 -14.41
N ASP A 109 -6.41 -2.24 -15.15
CA ASP A 109 -7.55 -2.27 -16.09
C ASP A 109 -7.60 -1.05 -17.05
N GLY A 110 -6.42 -0.65 -17.57
CA GLY A 110 -6.27 0.45 -18.53
C GLY A 110 -6.42 1.86 -17.94
N LYS A 111 -6.49 2.01 -16.60
CA LYS A 111 -6.62 3.29 -15.89
C LYS A 111 -5.56 3.42 -14.81
N LEU A 112 -5.32 4.64 -14.33
CA LEU A 112 -4.51 4.83 -13.13
C LEU A 112 -5.10 4.00 -11.98
N ALA A 113 -4.25 3.18 -11.36
CA ALA A 113 -4.66 2.35 -10.24
C ALA A 113 -5.11 3.22 -9.05
N PRO A 114 -6.11 2.77 -8.26
CA PRO A 114 -6.52 3.48 -7.06
C PRO A 114 -5.34 3.87 -6.16
N GLY A 115 -5.30 5.11 -5.67
CA GLY A 115 -4.19 5.69 -4.93
C GLY A 115 -3.07 6.27 -5.80
N CYS A 116 -3.01 5.95 -7.10
CA CYS A 116 -2.08 6.60 -8.03
C CYS A 116 -2.66 7.92 -8.58
N ASP A 117 -3.96 8.05 -8.60
CA ASP A 117 -4.73 9.23 -9.03
C ASP A 117 -4.57 10.46 -8.10
N ALA A 118 -4.12 10.25 -6.85
CA ALA A 118 -3.82 11.29 -5.87
C ALA A 118 -2.47 11.05 -5.18
N CYS A 119 -1.53 10.38 -5.85
CA CYS A 119 -0.23 10.08 -5.24
C CYS A 119 0.57 11.38 -5.03
N PRO A 120 1.03 11.68 -3.80
CA PRO A 120 1.67 12.95 -3.50
C PRO A 120 3.12 13.05 -4.01
N SER A 121 3.74 11.94 -4.44
CA SER A 121 5.14 11.93 -4.82
C SER A 121 5.47 10.81 -5.78
N SER A 122 6.32 11.12 -6.76
CA SER A 122 6.97 10.14 -7.65
C SER A 122 8.22 9.50 -7.05
N ILE A 123 8.74 10.06 -5.95
CA ILE A 123 10.02 9.71 -5.35
C ILE A 123 9.80 9.12 -3.95
N PRO A 124 10.43 7.95 -3.63
CA PRO A 124 10.47 7.44 -2.28
C PRO A 124 11.21 8.39 -1.32
N ASN A 125 10.61 8.67 -0.17
CA ASN A 125 11.19 9.57 0.85
C ASN A 125 12.15 8.87 1.83
N LEU A 126 12.30 7.55 1.73
CA LEU A 126 13.28 6.74 2.46
C LEU A 126 13.82 5.66 1.53
N TYR A 127 15.14 5.56 1.37
CA TYR A 127 15.79 4.57 0.51
C TYR A 127 17.28 4.41 0.85
N ASP A 128 17.86 3.28 0.42
CA ASP A 128 19.30 3.01 0.49
C ASP A 128 19.94 3.07 -0.92
N ILE A 129 19.16 2.71 -1.94
CA ILE A 129 19.59 2.70 -3.35
C ILE A 129 18.49 3.39 -4.16
N ALA A 130 18.86 4.33 -5.02
CA ALA A 130 17.96 5.02 -5.90
C ALA A 130 17.97 4.42 -7.31
N ILE A 131 16.79 4.23 -7.92
CA ILE A 131 16.65 3.87 -9.33
C ILE A 131 15.63 4.82 -9.96
N GLY A 132 16.12 5.77 -10.76
CA GLY A 132 15.30 6.72 -11.51
C GLY A 132 14.55 6.07 -12.67
N ALA A 133 13.59 6.78 -13.26
CA ALA A 133 12.76 6.30 -14.37
C ALA A 133 13.59 5.92 -15.61
N ASP A 134 14.73 6.57 -15.82
CA ASP A 134 15.68 6.27 -16.88
C ASP A 134 16.74 5.23 -16.51
N GLY A 135 16.65 4.62 -15.30
CA GLY A 135 17.61 3.66 -14.77
C GLY A 135 18.85 4.30 -14.14
N SER A 136 18.91 5.61 -13.98
CA SER A 136 19.97 6.33 -13.29
C SER A 136 19.92 6.13 -11.78
N GLU A 137 20.96 6.56 -11.04
CA GLU A 137 21.01 6.60 -9.58
C GLU A 137 20.47 7.93 -9.00
N ALA A 138 19.79 8.71 -9.84
CA ALA A 138 19.21 9.99 -9.47
C ALA A 138 17.72 10.02 -9.78
N TRP A 139 17.00 10.83 -9.00
CA TRP A 139 15.58 11.09 -9.20
C TRP A 139 15.36 12.28 -10.16
N LYS A 140 14.26 12.20 -10.89
CA LYS A 140 13.66 13.39 -11.50
C LYS A 140 12.38 13.68 -10.70
N ASP A 141 12.26 14.87 -10.15
CA ASP A 141 11.03 15.29 -9.50
C ASP A 141 9.94 15.46 -10.57
N LEU A 142 9.00 14.53 -10.58
CA LEU A 142 7.90 14.49 -11.53
C LEU A 142 6.66 15.07 -10.85
N GLU A 143 6.04 16.03 -11.50
CA GLU A 143 4.72 16.49 -11.07
C GLU A 143 3.71 15.35 -11.24
N MET A 144 3.12 14.94 -10.14
CA MET A 144 2.12 13.85 -10.13
C MET A 144 0.76 14.41 -10.51
N ALA A 145 0.11 13.73 -11.45
CA ALA A 145 -1.28 14.06 -11.79
C ALA A 145 -2.18 13.80 -10.58
N ASN A 146 -2.89 14.83 -10.13
CA ASN A 146 -3.95 14.69 -9.13
C ASN A 146 -5.30 14.76 -9.85
N THR A 147 -5.83 13.60 -10.23
CA THR A 147 -7.11 13.43 -10.92
C THR A 147 -8.19 12.86 -10.01
N ALA A 148 -7.86 12.62 -8.73
CA ALA A 148 -8.82 12.09 -7.77
C ALA A 148 -9.85 13.14 -7.37
N GLU A 149 -11.06 12.67 -7.09
CA GLU A 149 -12.08 13.47 -6.42
C GLU A 149 -11.55 13.93 -5.05
N ASN A 150 -11.70 15.21 -4.74
CA ASN A 150 -11.46 15.71 -3.40
C ASN A 150 -12.63 15.31 -2.48
N VAL A 151 -12.54 14.11 -1.95
CA VAL A 151 -13.57 13.50 -1.10
C VAL A 151 -13.85 14.33 0.15
N THR A 152 -12.82 14.96 0.71
CA THR A 152 -12.97 15.75 1.93
C THR A 152 -13.70 17.06 1.66
N GLU A 153 -13.37 17.75 0.57
CA GLU A 153 -14.09 18.95 0.17
C GLU A 153 -15.55 18.63 -0.16
N TRP A 154 -15.77 17.54 -0.91
CA TRP A 154 -17.13 17.06 -1.15
C TRP A 154 -17.88 16.80 0.17
N ALA A 155 -17.26 16.16 1.15
CA ALA A 155 -17.88 15.86 2.44
C ALA A 155 -18.20 17.14 3.27
N LYS A 156 -17.38 18.20 3.13
CA LYS A 156 -17.61 19.50 3.79
C LYS A 156 -18.77 20.27 3.15
N THR A 157 -19.02 20.06 1.85
CA THR A 157 -20.01 20.82 1.08
C THR A 157 -21.37 20.12 0.93
N THR A 158 -21.48 18.86 1.35
CA THR A 158 -22.72 18.06 1.26
C THR A 158 -23.43 17.89 2.59
N THR A 159 -24.73 17.57 2.53
CA THR A 159 -25.55 17.29 3.70
C THR A 159 -25.19 15.95 4.37
N VAL A 160 -25.67 15.72 5.59
CA VAL A 160 -25.50 14.45 6.30
C VAL A 160 -26.15 13.31 5.52
N ASP A 161 -27.34 13.55 4.96
CA ASP A 161 -28.11 12.53 4.23
C ASP A 161 -27.39 12.12 2.94
N GLU A 162 -26.86 13.07 2.16
CA GLU A 162 -26.07 12.77 0.95
C GLU A 162 -24.80 11.96 1.27
N ARG A 163 -24.13 12.28 2.39
CA ARG A 163 -22.97 11.50 2.84
C ARG A 163 -23.36 10.09 3.25
N TYR A 164 -24.48 9.94 3.95
CA TYR A 164 -25.00 8.64 4.35
C TYR A 164 -25.43 7.80 3.15
N GLU A 165 -26.14 8.37 2.20
CA GLU A 165 -26.54 7.68 0.96
C GLU A 165 -25.32 7.19 0.16
N ARG A 166 -24.29 8.03 0.01
CA ARG A 166 -23.05 7.63 -0.65
C ARG A 166 -22.35 6.51 0.11
N PHE A 167 -22.26 6.62 1.42
CA PHE A 167 -21.67 5.57 2.28
C PHE A 167 -22.41 4.24 2.07
N MET A 168 -23.74 4.25 2.16
CA MET A 168 -24.56 3.05 1.98
C MET A 168 -24.39 2.45 0.58
N LYS A 169 -24.35 3.27 -0.46
CA LYS A 169 -24.11 2.83 -1.83
C LYS A 169 -22.77 2.12 -2.00
N GLU A 170 -21.72 2.58 -1.31
CA GLU A 170 -20.42 1.92 -1.33
C GLU A 170 -20.43 0.63 -0.50
N ILE A 171 -21.04 0.64 0.68
CA ILE A 171 -21.13 -0.54 1.57
C ILE A 171 -21.92 -1.68 0.93
N ASP A 172 -23.00 -1.38 0.22
CA ASP A 172 -23.83 -2.40 -0.42
C ASP A 172 -23.09 -3.22 -1.48
N LYS A 173 -22.08 -2.63 -2.14
CA LYS A 173 -21.20 -3.36 -3.06
C LYS A 173 -20.36 -4.45 -2.37
N CYS A 174 -20.11 -4.31 -1.07
CA CYS A 174 -19.22 -5.19 -0.35
C CYS A 174 -19.77 -6.60 -0.24
N ILE A 175 -18.93 -7.61 -0.49
CA ILE A 175 -19.25 -9.04 -0.35
C ILE A 175 -18.53 -9.69 0.85
N LEU A 176 -17.93 -8.90 1.74
CA LEU A 176 -17.17 -9.34 2.91
C LEU A 176 -16.07 -10.39 2.60
N CYS A 177 -15.40 -10.26 1.46
CA CYS A 177 -14.29 -11.14 1.08
C CYS A 177 -12.97 -10.86 1.85
N PHE A 178 -12.89 -9.75 2.57
CA PHE A 178 -11.74 -9.32 3.37
C PHE A 178 -10.42 -9.11 2.60
N ALA A 179 -10.40 -9.15 1.28
CA ALA A 179 -9.20 -8.88 0.48
C ALA A 179 -8.56 -7.53 0.81
N CYS A 180 -9.37 -6.49 1.05
CA CYS A 180 -8.92 -5.16 1.46
C CYS A 180 -8.17 -5.17 2.81
N ARG A 181 -8.52 -6.07 3.74
CA ARG A 181 -7.83 -6.28 5.01
C ARG A 181 -6.47 -6.93 4.76
N GLN A 182 -6.44 -8.00 3.96
CA GLN A 182 -5.21 -8.73 3.67
C GLN A 182 -4.16 -7.90 2.92
N ALA A 183 -4.61 -6.97 2.08
CA ALA A 183 -3.71 -6.12 1.30
C ALA A 183 -3.20 -4.89 2.07
N CYS A 184 -3.75 -4.58 3.25
CA CYS A 184 -3.45 -3.36 3.97
C CYS A 184 -2.33 -3.56 4.99
N GLN A 185 -1.23 -2.80 4.87
CA GLN A 185 -0.11 -2.85 5.81
C GLN A 185 -0.49 -2.42 7.25
N GLY A 186 -1.55 -1.61 7.44
CA GLY A 186 -2.04 -1.24 8.76
C GLY A 186 -2.96 -2.30 9.40
N CYS A 187 -3.28 -3.40 8.68
CA CYS A 187 -4.12 -4.50 9.18
C CYS A 187 -3.28 -5.71 9.59
N TYR A 188 -2.29 -5.53 10.44
CA TYR A 188 -1.34 -6.57 10.87
C TYR A 188 -1.72 -7.29 12.18
N CYS A 189 -2.93 -7.10 12.69
CA CYS A 189 -3.39 -7.83 13.89
C CYS A 189 -3.34 -9.35 13.66
N VAL A 190 -2.73 -10.08 14.60
CA VAL A 190 -2.65 -11.55 14.57
C VAL A 190 -4.07 -12.18 14.55
N THR A 191 -5.00 -11.57 15.28
CA THR A 191 -6.42 -11.96 15.26
C THR A 191 -7.25 -10.69 15.08
N CYS A 192 -7.97 -10.59 13.98
CA CYS A 192 -8.87 -9.48 13.72
C CYS A 192 -10.18 -9.66 14.51
N PHE A 193 -10.84 -8.52 14.84
CA PHE A 193 -12.14 -8.58 15.52
C PHE A 193 -13.18 -9.39 14.74
N ILE A 194 -13.17 -9.31 13.41
CA ILE A 194 -14.11 -10.05 12.56
C ILE A 194 -13.85 -11.56 12.52
N ASP A 195 -12.66 -12.02 12.91
CA ASP A 195 -12.32 -13.45 12.95
C ASP A 195 -12.74 -14.11 14.28
N ARG A 196 -13.18 -13.32 15.25
CA ARG A 196 -13.55 -13.82 16.60
C ARG A 196 -14.94 -14.42 16.58
N LYS A 197 -15.03 -15.74 16.55
CA LYS A 197 -16.29 -16.50 16.66
C LYS A 197 -16.99 -16.40 18.02
N ALA A 198 -16.34 -15.78 19.01
CA ALA A 198 -16.81 -15.75 20.40
C ALA A 198 -17.76 -14.59 20.74
N THR A 199 -17.96 -13.65 19.81
CA THR A 199 -18.86 -12.51 20.00
C THR A 199 -20.20 -12.81 19.34
N PRO A 200 -21.27 -13.10 20.11
CA PRO A 200 -22.57 -13.54 19.56
C PRO A 200 -23.30 -12.45 18.74
N TRP A 201 -22.83 -11.21 18.78
CA TRP A 201 -23.35 -10.08 18.00
C TRP A 201 -22.60 -9.82 16.68
N GLU A 202 -21.50 -10.51 16.42
CA GLU A 202 -20.76 -10.45 15.17
C GLU A 202 -20.99 -11.73 14.36
N GLN A 203 -22.16 -11.85 13.77
CA GLN A 203 -22.39 -12.89 12.78
C GLN A 203 -21.73 -12.44 11.47
N VAL A 204 -21.02 -13.35 10.80
CA VAL A 204 -20.38 -13.10 9.50
C VAL A 204 -21.40 -13.32 8.37
N ASP A 205 -22.60 -12.82 8.56
CA ASP A 205 -23.58 -12.76 7.50
C ASP A 205 -23.32 -11.55 6.63
N ALA A 206 -23.46 -11.69 5.33
CA ALA A 206 -23.21 -10.59 4.38
C ALA A 206 -24.36 -9.57 4.36
N ASP A 207 -24.99 -9.33 5.51
CA ASP A 207 -26.00 -8.30 5.66
C ASP A 207 -25.37 -6.90 5.74
N THR A 208 -26.20 -5.89 5.58
CA THR A 208 -25.78 -4.49 5.56
C THR A 208 -25.17 -4.05 6.90
N SER A 209 -25.70 -4.52 8.03
CA SER A 209 -25.20 -4.15 9.37
C SER A 209 -23.81 -4.70 9.63
N THR A 210 -23.53 -5.95 9.25
CA THR A 210 -22.21 -6.55 9.35
C THR A 210 -21.20 -5.86 8.43
N LYS A 211 -21.59 -5.50 7.19
CA LYS A 211 -20.76 -4.72 6.29
C LYS A 211 -20.41 -3.35 6.88
N MET A 212 -21.40 -2.63 7.42
CA MET A 212 -21.20 -1.35 8.09
C MET A 212 -20.27 -1.47 9.28
N ALA A 213 -20.53 -2.44 10.19
CA ALA A 213 -19.71 -2.67 11.36
C ALA A 213 -18.25 -2.95 10.97
N PHE A 214 -18.02 -3.82 9.99
CA PHE A 214 -16.68 -4.12 9.49
C PHE A 214 -15.96 -2.87 8.97
N HIS A 215 -16.59 -2.12 8.08
CA HIS A 215 -15.92 -0.98 7.44
C HIS A 215 -15.70 0.19 8.40
N LEU A 216 -16.66 0.50 9.27
CA LEU A 216 -16.52 1.58 10.26
C LEU A 216 -15.46 1.23 11.30
N THR A 217 -15.51 0.02 11.88
CA THR A 217 -14.49 -0.41 12.85
C THR A 217 -13.09 -0.42 12.22
N ARG A 218 -12.98 -0.94 10.99
CA ARG A 218 -11.72 -0.93 10.27
C ARG A 218 -11.22 0.48 9.98
N ALA A 219 -12.10 1.41 9.61
CA ALA A 219 -11.74 2.81 9.39
C ALA A 219 -11.18 3.44 10.67
N MET A 220 -11.80 3.22 11.81
CA MET A 220 -11.31 3.70 13.11
C MET A 220 -9.98 3.08 13.49
N HIS A 221 -9.76 1.78 13.23
CA HIS A 221 -8.46 1.12 13.47
C HIS A 221 -7.34 1.63 12.56
N LEU A 222 -7.68 2.21 11.41
CA LEU A 222 -6.72 2.77 10.45
C LEU A 222 -6.58 4.30 10.55
N ALA A 223 -7.30 4.94 11.45
CA ALA A 223 -7.08 6.35 11.77
C ALA A 223 -5.63 6.56 12.22
N GLY A 224 -4.93 7.50 11.60
CA GLY A 224 -3.49 7.72 11.82
C GLY A 224 -2.55 6.63 11.24
N ARG A 225 -3.07 5.58 10.59
CA ARG A 225 -2.28 4.49 9.99
C ARG A 225 -2.41 4.41 8.47
N CYS A 226 -3.43 5.04 7.91
CA CYS A 226 -3.66 5.01 6.48
C CYS A 226 -2.66 5.90 5.74
N THR A 227 -1.82 5.30 4.90
CA THR A 227 -0.82 6.00 4.08
C THR A 227 -1.34 6.38 2.69
N ASP A 228 -2.63 6.23 2.46
CA ASP A 228 -3.30 6.52 1.17
C ASP A 228 -2.67 5.79 -0.04
N CYS A 229 -2.19 4.57 0.17
CA CYS A 229 -1.52 3.78 -0.88
C CYS A 229 -2.49 3.13 -1.88
N GLY A 230 -3.80 3.11 -1.59
CA GLY A 230 -4.83 2.52 -2.43
C GLY A 230 -4.82 0.98 -2.52
N ALA A 231 -3.98 0.28 -1.75
CA ALA A 231 -3.86 -1.19 -1.83
C ALA A 231 -5.20 -1.90 -1.61
N CYS A 232 -6.01 -1.42 -0.66
CA CYS A 232 -7.32 -2.01 -0.36
C CYS A 232 -8.33 -1.89 -1.52
N GLU A 233 -8.28 -0.79 -2.27
CA GLU A 233 -9.16 -0.60 -3.44
C GLU A 233 -8.66 -1.38 -4.65
N LYS A 234 -7.32 -1.48 -4.82
CA LYS A 234 -6.71 -2.24 -5.91
C LYS A 234 -7.11 -3.72 -5.91
N VAL A 235 -7.32 -4.29 -4.74
CA VAL A 235 -7.68 -5.72 -4.58
C VAL A 235 -9.19 -5.96 -4.43
N CYS A 236 -10.00 -4.89 -4.34
CA CYS A 236 -11.44 -5.04 -4.15
C CYS A 236 -12.12 -5.55 -5.42
N PRO A 237 -12.71 -6.78 -5.42
CA PRO A 237 -13.38 -7.31 -6.61
C PRO A 237 -14.69 -6.59 -6.91
N SER A 238 -15.30 -5.96 -5.90
CA SER A 238 -16.58 -5.24 -6.02
C SER A 238 -16.42 -3.73 -6.24
N GLY A 239 -15.19 -3.23 -6.32
CA GLY A 239 -14.92 -1.82 -6.59
C GLY A 239 -15.47 -0.86 -5.52
N VAL A 240 -15.41 -1.23 -4.24
CA VAL A 240 -15.78 -0.36 -3.13
C VAL A 240 -14.78 0.79 -3.02
N ASN A 241 -15.26 2.04 -3.05
CA ASN A 241 -14.42 3.22 -2.85
C ASN A 241 -14.12 3.42 -1.36
N LEU A 242 -13.02 2.82 -0.89
CA LEU A 242 -12.62 2.86 0.51
C LEU A 242 -11.91 4.15 0.91
N LYS A 243 -11.35 4.91 -0.03
CA LYS A 243 -10.77 6.24 0.24
C LYS A 243 -11.78 7.16 0.90
N TYR A 244 -13.04 7.08 0.48
CA TYR A 244 -14.12 7.84 1.05
C TYR A 244 -14.20 7.75 2.59
N LEU A 245 -13.91 6.56 3.14
CA LEU A 245 -13.95 6.33 4.58
C LEU A 245 -12.65 6.77 5.29
N PHE A 246 -11.50 6.54 4.66
CA PHE A 246 -10.22 6.72 5.34
C PHE A 246 -9.67 8.13 5.22
N LYS A 247 -9.95 8.83 4.12
CA LYS A 247 -9.38 10.14 3.83
C LYS A 247 -9.73 11.18 4.90
N GLY A 248 -11.00 11.30 5.23
CA GLY A 248 -11.48 12.24 6.25
C GLY A 248 -10.88 11.98 7.63
N LEU A 249 -10.69 10.71 8.01
CA LEU A 249 -10.05 10.36 9.27
C LEU A 249 -8.55 10.71 9.27
N SER A 250 -7.85 10.46 8.16
CA SER A 250 -6.43 10.80 8.04
C SER A 250 -6.21 12.31 8.11
N GLU A 251 -7.05 13.10 7.45
CA GLU A 251 -6.98 14.57 7.49
C GLU A 251 -7.32 15.10 8.89
N PHE A 252 -8.34 14.56 9.56
CA PHE A 252 -8.65 14.90 10.94
C PHE A 252 -7.47 14.66 11.88
N ILE A 253 -6.78 13.54 11.75
CA ILE A 253 -5.57 13.22 12.54
C ILE A 253 -4.45 14.23 12.24
N GLU A 254 -4.21 14.51 10.96
CA GLU A 254 -3.18 15.48 10.54
C GLU A 254 -3.50 16.89 11.08
N GLU A 255 -4.74 17.36 10.97
CA GLU A 255 -5.18 18.67 11.46
C GLU A 255 -5.14 18.76 12.99
N THR A 256 -5.52 17.70 13.71
CA THR A 256 -5.68 17.74 15.17
C THR A 256 -4.37 17.48 15.91
N TYR A 257 -3.56 16.56 15.41
CA TYR A 257 -2.36 16.07 16.11
C TYR A 257 -1.05 16.37 15.37
N GLY A 258 -1.10 16.93 14.16
CA GLY A 258 0.07 17.16 13.32
C GLY A 258 0.76 15.89 12.83
N PHE A 259 0.08 14.73 12.95
CA PHE A 259 0.64 13.43 12.57
C PHE A 259 0.15 13.00 11.20
N LYS A 260 1.11 12.63 10.34
CA LYS A 260 0.83 12.08 9.00
C LYS A 260 1.52 10.74 8.80
N ALA A 261 0.72 9.69 8.63
CA ALA A 261 1.23 8.34 8.42
C ALA A 261 2.15 8.23 7.19
N GLY A 262 3.28 7.55 7.34
CA GLY A 262 4.20 7.25 6.24
C GLY A 262 5.11 8.40 5.81
N VAL A 263 5.28 9.43 6.64
CA VAL A 263 6.17 10.58 6.37
C VAL A 263 7.46 10.46 7.16
N ASP A 264 7.38 10.31 8.46
CA ASP A 264 8.52 10.27 9.38
C ASP A 264 8.58 8.92 10.12
N PRO A 265 9.65 8.14 9.96
CA PRO A 265 9.78 6.84 10.62
C PRO A 265 10.01 6.93 12.14
N GLU A 266 10.40 8.10 12.65
CA GLU A 266 10.63 8.36 14.08
C GLU A 266 9.43 9.02 14.76
N ALA A 267 8.41 9.41 13.99
CA ALA A 267 7.19 9.98 14.55
C ALA A 267 6.47 8.97 15.45
N VAL A 268 5.95 9.46 16.55
CA VAL A 268 5.12 8.66 17.46
C VAL A 268 3.71 8.61 16.89
N PRO A 269 3.17 7.41 16.57
CA PRO A 269 1.80 7.25 16.08
C PRO A 269 0.78 7.74 17.10
N VAL A 270 -0.34 8.27 16.61
CA VAL A 270 -1.45 8.80 17.42
C VAL A 270 -2.53 7.74 17.61
#